data_458a77b6b01481ae7df8bab30acd574c
#
_entry.id   458a77b6b01481ae7df8bab30acd574c
#
_cell.length_a   1.000
_cell.length_b   1.000
_cell.length_c   1.000
_cell.angle_alpha   90.00
_cell.angle_beta   90.00
_cell.angle_gamma   90.00
#
_symmetry.space_group_name_H-M   'P 1'
#
loop_
_entity.id
_entity.type
_entity.pdbx_description
1 polymer ?
#
loop_
_entity_poly.entity_id
_entity_poly.type
_entity_poly.pdbx_seq_one_letter_code
_entity_poly.pdbx_strand_id
1 'polypeptide(L)'
;MSVKISQLDNGLQVVTDPMEGVESTALGLWFKVGARYETAKLSGMAHFIEHMLFKGTGRRSSFSISEEIEATGGYLNAYTSRENTAFYARMLAQDTELCLDVLADVLQHSLFEPEDIEREQTVISQEIAQAEDTPDDVV
;
A
#
# COMPACT_ATOMS: atom_id res chain seq x y z
N MET A 1 23.02 -3.21 -15.14
CA MET A 1 21.99 -3.50 -14.12
C MET A 1 22.59 -4.46 -13.11
N SER A 2 22.68 -4.06 -11.86
CA SER A 2 23.24 -4.89 -10.78
C SER A 2 22.19 -5.14 -9.71
N VAL A 3 21.12 -5.87 -10.08
CA VAL A 3 20.11 -6.28 -9.11
C VAL A 3 20.77 -7.11 -8.02
N LYS A 4 20.57 -6.72 -6.77
CA LYS A 4 21.01 -7.46 -5.59
C LYS A 4 19.78 -7.98 -4.85
N ILE A 5 19.86 -9.24 -4.44
CA ILE A 5 18.83 -9.88 -3.62
C ILE A 5 19.47 -10.27 -2.30
N SER A 6 18.85 -9.86 -1.21
CA SER A 6 19.24 -10.23 0.15
C SER A 6 18.02 -10.67 0.95
N GLN A 7 18.24 -11.36 2.04
CA GLN A 7 17.18 -11.79 2.95
C GLN A 7 17.57 -11.39 4.37
N LEU A 8 16.62 -10.80 5.08
CA LEU A 8 16.77 -10.47 6.49
C LEU A 8 16.49 -11.70 7.36
N ASP A 9 16.91 -11.66 8.62
CA ASP A 9 16.77 -12.77 9.58
C ASP A 9 15.30 -13.17 9.82
N ASN A 10 14.37 -12.23 9.66
CA ASN A 10 12.92 -12.47 9.75
C ASN A 10 12.31 -13.09 8.47
N GLY A 11 13.12 -13.37 7.46
CA GLY A 11 12.69 -13.94 6.17
C GLY A 11 12.27 -12.92 5.11
N LEU A 12 12.26 -11.62 5.41
CA LEU A 12 11.94 -10.59 4.43
C LEU A 12 12.99 -10.56 3.33
N GLN A 13 12.55 -10.68 2.08
CA GLN A 13 13.42 -10.56 0.91
C GLN A 13 13.52 -9.11 0.47
N VAL A 14 14.74 -8.61 0.32
CA VAL A 14 15.02 -7.25 -0.14
C VAL A 14 15.69 -7.32 -1.52
N VAL A 15 15.10 -6.62 -2.48
CA VAL A 15 15.63 -6.51 -3.84
C VAL A 15 16.01 -5.05 -4.08
N THR A 16 17.25 -4.82 -4.51
CA THR A 16 17.73 -3.46 -4.84
C THR A 16 18.34 -3.44 -6.24
N ASP A 17 18.05 -2.38 -6.97
CA ASP A 17 18.65 -2.09 -8.28
C ASP A 17 19.16 -0.64 -8.30
N PRO A 18 20.42 -0.39 -7.93
CA PRO A 18 20.99 0.94 -7.94
C PRO A 18 21.20 1.43 -9.37
N MET A 19 20.69 2.63 -9.66
CA MET A 19 20.84 3.30 -10.96
C MET A 19 21.70 4.56 -10.79
N GLU A 20 22.90 4.54 -11.36
CA GLU A 20 23.81 5.69 -11.32
C GLU A 20 23.21 6.91 -12.05
N GLY A 21 23.35 8.09 -11.46
CA GLY A 21 22.88 9.35 -12.03
C GLY A 21 21.38 9.61 -11.91
N VAL A 22 20.65 8.77 -11.16
CA VAL A 22 19.22 8.97 -10.85
C VAL A 22 19.07 9.49 -9.42
N GLU A 23 18.43 10.65 -9.28
CA GLU A 23 18.21 11.30 -7.98
C GLU A 23 16.86 10.94 -7.33
N SER A 24 16.11 10.05 -7.94
CA SER A 24 14.84 9.55 -7.41
C SER A 24 14.93 8.09 -6.98
N THR A 25 14.10 7.71 -6.03
CA THR A 25 13.94 6.33 -5.55
C THR A 25 12.50 5.87 -5.76
N ALA A 26 12.33 4.63 -6.22
CA ALA A 26 11.09 3.91 -6.13
C ALA A 26 11.21 2.83 -5.05
N LEU A 27 10.33 2.86 -4.06
CA LEU A 27 10.25 1.90 -2.98
C LEU A 27 8.91 1.17 -3.05
N GLY A 28 8.92 -0.15 -2.82
CA GLY A 28 7.69 -0.91 -2.81
C GLY A 28 7.78 -2.14 -1.91
N LEU A 29 6.63 -2.50 -1.33
CA LEU A 29 6.43 -3.68 -0.49
C LEU A 29 5.33 -4.53 -1.12
N TRP A 30 5.65 -5.78 -1.44
CA TRP A 30 4.74 -6.73 -2.07
C TRP A 30 4.42 -7.88 -1.14
N PHE A 31 3.14 -8.13 -0.96
CA PHE A 31 2.62 -9.23 -0.15
C PHE A 31 1.93 -10.23 -1.07
N LYS A 32 2.21 -11.52 -0.90
CA LYS A 32 1.50 -12.61 -1.60
C LYS A 32 0.13 -12.83 -0.94
N VAL A 33 -0.69 -11.78 -0.92
CA VAL A 33 -2.05 -11.75 -0.39
C VAL A 33 -2.90 -10.99 -1.40
N GLY A 34 -3.97 -11.60 -1.85
CA GLY A 34 -4.90 -11.02 -2.84
C GLY A 34 -6.15 -11.87 -2.92
N ALA A 35 -7.12 -11.45 -3.76
CA ALA A 35 -8.45 -12.05 -3.84
C ALA A 35 -8.46 -13.58 -4.04
N ARG A 36 -7.44 -14.13 -4.71
CA ARG A 36 -7.32 -15.59 -4.95
C ARG A 36 -7.17 -16.41 -3.66
N TYR A 37 -6.60 -15.84 -2.62
CA TYR A 37 -6.33 -16.52 -1.35
C TYR A 37 -7.45 -16.36 -0.33
N GLU A 38 -8.48 -15.61 -0.68
CA GLU A 38 -9.62 -15.35 0.18
C GLU A 38 -10.64 -16.51 0.16
N THR A 39 -11.22 -16.76 1.31
CA THR A 39 -12.40 -17.64 1.38
C THR A 39 -13.66 -16.84 1.10
N ALA A 40 -14.78 -17.50 0.78
CA ALA A 40 -16.05 -16.84 0.53
C ALA A 40 -16.50 -15.90 1.68
N LYS A 41 -16.08 -16.19 2.94
CA LYS A 41 -16.38 -15.33 4.10
C LYS A 41 -15.51 -14.08 4.19
N LEU A 42 -14.34 -14.10 3.56
CA LEU A 42 -13.34 -13.04 3.62
C LEU A 42 -13.15 -12.39 2.23
N SER A 43 -14.10 -12.59 1.32
CA SER A 43 -14.02 -12.00 -0.01
C SER A 43 -14.01 -10.47 0.07
N GLY A 44 -13.00 -9.85 -0.56
CA GLY A 44 -12.76 -8.41 -0.51
C GLY A 44 -11.90 -7.94 0.67
N MET A 45 -11.46 -8.85 1.56
CA MET A 45 -10.71 -8.46 2.76
C MET A 45 -9.35 -7.82 2.43
N ALA A 46 -8.64 -8.31 1.43
CA ALA A 46 -7.35 -7.74 1.04
C ALA A 46 -7.50 -6.28 0.54
N HIS A 47 -8.53 -6.02 -0.25
CA HIS A 47 -8.87 -4.68 -0.72
C HIS A 47 -9.32 -3.77 0.43
N PHE A 48 -10.16 -4.31 1.34
CA PHE A 48 -10.59 -3.59 2.52
C PHE A 48 -9.39 -3.19 3.43
N ILE A 49 -8.45 -4.09 3.66
CA ILE A 49 -7.23 -3.80 4.44
C ILE A 49 -6.40 -2.72 3.73
N GLU A 50 -6.24 -2.77 2.41
CA GLU A 50 -5.55 -1.73 1.65
C GLU A 50 -6.10 -0.34 1.96
N HIS A 51 -7.43 -0.15 1.91
CA HIS A 51 -8.08 1.11 2.28
C HIS A 51 -7.84 1.50 3.73
N MET A 52 -7.96 0.55 4.65
CA MET A 52 -7.86 0.80 6.08
C MET A 52 -6.46 1.21 6.53
N LEU A 53 -5.41 0.71 5.87
CA LEU A 53 -4.03 1.00 6.26
C LEU A 53 -3.70 2.50 6.19
N PHE A 54 -4.35 3.26 5.32
CA PHE A 54 -4.15 4.71 5.17
C PHE A 54 -5.06 5.58 6.04
N LYS A 55 -5.88 5.00 6.92
CA LYS A 55 -6.82 5.79 7.76
C LYS A 55 -6.19 6.37 9.00
N GLY A 56 -5.00 5.95 9.37
CA GLY A 56 -4.21 6.51 10.46
C GLY A 56 -3.48 5.47 11.28
N THR A 57 -2.47 5.95 11.97
CA THR A 57 -1.65 5.18 12.91
C THR A 57 -1.64 5.88 14.27
N GLY A 58 -1.01 5.29 15.27
CA GLY A 58 -0.78 5.97 16.54
C GLY A 58 0.10 7.23 16.44
N ARG A 59 0.84 7.41 15.32
CA ARG A 59 1.76 8.53 15.09
C ARG A 59 1.25 9.53 14.06
N ARG A 60 0.42 9.09 13.11
CA ARG A 60 0.00 9.87 11.94
C ARG A 60 -1.49 9.78 11.70
N SER A 61 -2.13 10.90 11.46
CA SER A 61 -3.48 10.92 10.90
C SER A 61 -3.46 10.50 9.42
N SER A 62 -4.60 10.15 8.85
CA SER A 62 -4.74 9.89 7.42
C SER A 62 -4.21 11.06 6.56
N PHE A 63 -4.49 12.30 6.97
CA PHE A 63 -4.00 13.49 6.29
C PHE A 63 -2.47 13.58 6.37
N SER A 64 -1.86 13.36 7.56
CA SER A 64 -0.41 13.44 7.74
C SER A 64 0.34 12.38 6.94
N ILE A 65 -0.22 11.18 6.75
CA ILE A 65 0.37 10.12 5.92
C ILE A 65 0.58 10.62 4.48
N SER A 66 -0.42 11.27 3.88
CA SER A 66 -0.31 11.83 2.52
C SER A 66 0.57 13.08 2.50
N GLU A 67 0.36 14.01 3.43
CA GLU A 67 1.06 15.29 3.49
C GLU A 67 2.57 15.13 3.62
N GLU A 68 3.06 14.23 4.48
CA GLU A 68 4.49 14.02 4.69
C GLU A 68 5.20 13.57 3.40
N ILE A 69 4.56 12.74 2.58
CA ILE A 69 5.12 12.29 1.30
C ILE A 69 4.95 13.33 0.20
N GLU A 70 3.78 13.94 0.08
CA GLU A 70 3.49 14.95 -0.95
C GLU A 70 4.32 16.22 -0.77
N ALA A 71 4.63 16.61 0.48
CA ALA A 71 5.49 17.75 0.78
C ALA A 71 6.92 17.58 0.24
N THR A 72 7.39 16.35 0.01
CA THR A 72 8.68 16.08 -0.65
C THR A 72 8.60 16.05 -2.18
N GLY A 73 7.41 16.26 -2.76
CA GLY A 73 7.15 16.06 -4.19
C GLY A 73 7.04 14.57 -4.58
N GLY A 74 7.00 13.69 -3.60
CA GLY A 74 6.76 12.27 -3.79
C GLY A 74 5.28 11.91 -3.90
N TYR A 75 5.01 10.64 -4.16
CA TYR A 75 3.68 10.08 -4.03
C TYR A 75 3.72 8.68 -3.43
N LEU A 76 2.67 8.32 -2.73
CA LEU A 76 2.44 7.02 -2.12
C LEU A 76 1.13 6.44 -2.66
N ASN A 77 1.13 5.16 -2.99
CA ASN A 77 -0.06 4.49 -3.49
C ASN A 77 -0.04 3.00 -3.12
N ALA A 78 -1.18 2.34 -3.31
CA ALA A 78 -1.32 0.90 -3.13
C ALA A 78 -2.22 0.32 -4.22
N TYR A 79 -2.18 -0.99 -4.37
CA TYR A 79 -3.16 -1.75 -5.13
C TYR A 79 -3.30 -3.16 -4.60
N THR A 80 -4.51 -3.70 -4.71
CA THR A 80 -4.79 -5.12 -4.49
C THR A 80 -5.16 -5.78 -5.81
N SER A 81 -4.50 -6.90 -6.09
CA SER A 81 -4.77 -7.74 -7.26
C SER A 81 -5.29 -9.12 -6.84
N ARG A 82 -5.45 -9.99 -7.82
CA ARG A 82 -5.83 -11.38 -7.53
C ARG A 82 -4.78 -12.16 -6.73
N GLU A 83 -3.50 -11.84 -6.88
CA GLU A 83 -2.39 -12.62 -6.31
C GLU A 83 -1.57 -11.88 -5.27
N ASN A 84 -1.56 -10.55 -5.30
CA ASN A 84 -0.75 -9.76 -4.40
C ASN A 84 -1.38 -8.41 -4.09
N THR A 85 -1.00 -7.87 -2.94
CA THR A 85 -1.22 -6.49 -2.53
C THR A 85 0.13 -5.79 -2.47
N ALA A 86 0.22 -4.60 -3.03
CA ALA A 86 1.44 -3.81 -3.06
C ALA A 86 1.21 -2.39 -2.55
N PHE A 87 2.18 -1.91 -1.79
CA PHE A 87 2.30 -0.52 -1.33
C PHE A 87 3.58 0.04 -1.90
N TYR A 88 3.51 1.16 -2.60
CA TYR A 88 4.67 1.70 -3.27
C TYR A 88 4.68 3.22 -3.27
N ALA A 89 5.88 3.77 -3.34
CA ALA A 89 6.08 5.20 -3.36
C ALA A 89 7.23 5.57 -4.31
N ARG A 90 7.20 6.80 -4.79
CA ARG A 90 8.31 7.44 -5.50
C ARG A 90 8.62 8.77 -4.85
N MET A 91 9.89 9.06 -4.67
CA MET A 91 10.37 10.26 -4.00
C MET A 91 11.77 10.61 -4.50
N LEU A 92 12.31 11.73 -4.04
CA LEU A 92 13.74 12.01 -4.19
C LEU A 92 14.55 11.03 -3.32
N ALA A 93 15.76 10.70 -3.74
CA ALA A 93 16.61 9.73 -3.04
C ALA A 93 16.91 10.14 -1.59
N GLN A 94 17.02 11.45 -1.32
CA GLN A 94 17.22 11.99 0.03
C GLN A 94 16.06 11.72 0.99
N ASP A 95 14.83 11.50 0.48
CA ASP A 95 13.61 11.33 1.27
C ASP A 95 13.23 9.84 1.44
N THR A 96 14.10 8.93 1.01
CA THR A 96 13.85 7.47 1.06
C THR A 96 13.62 6.97 2.49
N GLU A 97 14.34 7.49 3.49
CA GLU A 97 14.18 7.10 4.90
C GLU A 97 12.80 7.52 5.44
N LEU A 98 12.34 8.73 5.12
CA LEU A 98 11.01 9.20 5.49
C LEU A 98 9.93 8.30 4.91
N CYS A 99 10.05 7.98 3.63
CA CYS A 99 9.08 7.14 2.96
C CYS A 99 9.04 5.72 3.53
N LEU A 100 10.19 5.16 3.85
CA LEU A 100 10.28 3.85 4.49
C LEU A 100 9.66 3.87 5.89
N ASP A 101 9.87 4.93 6.68
CA ASP A 101 9.25 5.10 8.00
C ASP A 101 7.73 5.22 7.90
N VAL A 102 7.22 5.99 6.95
CA VAL A 102 5.76 6.13 6.71
C VAL A 102 5.15 4.79 6.32
N LEU A 103 5.75 4.08 5.35
CA LEU A 103 5.25 2.76 4.92
C LEU A 103 5.31 1.73 6.05
N ALA A 104 6.39 1.70 6.81
CA ALA A 104 6.52 0.79 7.95
C ALA A 104 5.50 1.08 9.05
N ASP A 105 5.24 2.36 9.33
CA ASP A 105 4.26 2.79 10.32
C ASP A 105 2.84 2.40 9.90
N VAL A 106 2.46 2.70 8.67
CA VAL A 106 1.17 2.34 8.08
C VAL A 106 0.94 0.82 8.14
N LEU A 107 1.93 0.02 7.77
CA LEU A 107 1.79 -1.43 7.72
C LEU A 107 1.79 -2.12 9.08
N GLN A 108 2.43 -1.53 10.09
CA GLN A 108 2.61 -2.17 11.40
C GLN A 108 1.73 -1.59 12.50
N HIS A 109 1.23 -0.36 12.35
CA HIS A 109 0.62 0.39 13.44
C HIS A 109 -0.72 1.06 13.07
N SER A 110 -1.37 0.65 11.96
CA SER A 110 -2.71 1.13 11.63
C SER A 110 -3.72 0.82 12.73
N LEU A 111 -4.60 1.79 13.02
CA LEU A 111 -5.49 1.73 14.19
C LEU A 111 -6.77 0.93 13.93
N PHE A 112 -7.27 0.88 12.70
CA PHE A 112 -8.54 0.21 12.36
C PHE A 112 -9.70 0.70 13.22
N GLU A 113 -9.86 2.02 13.34
CA GLU A 113 -10.92 2.62 14.15
C GLU A 113 -12.32 2.21 13.65
N PRO A 114 -13.27 1.90 14.55
CA PRO A 114 -14.60 1.42 14.16
C PRO A 114 -15.33 2.37 13.19
N GLU A 115 -15.20 3.68 13.38
CA GLU A 115 -15.84 4.68 12.52
C GLU A 115 -15.26 4.66 11.08
N ASP A 116 -13.96 4.42 10.95
CA ASP A 116 -13.32 4.31 9.64
C ASP A 116 -13.71 2.99 8.97
N ILE A 117 -13.84 1.88 9.73
CA ILE A 117 -14.33 0.60 9.23
C ILE A 117 -15.73 0.76 8.61
N GLU A 118 -16.67 1.38 9.32
CA GLU A 118 -18.04 1.59 8.83
C GLU A 118 -18.07 2.47 7.56
N ARG A 119 -17.22 3.51 7.55
CA ARG A 119 -17.11 4.40 6.39
C ARG A 119 -16.56 3.68 5.17
N GLU A 120 -15.46 2.93 5.32
CA GLU A 120 -14.82 2.23 4.22
C GLU A 120 -15.65 1.05 3.69
N GLN A 121 -16.42 0.37 4.53
CA GLN A 121 -17.40 -0.60 4.04
C GLN A 121 -18.40 0.03 3.06
N THR A 122 -18.83 1.26 3.33
CA THR A 122 -19.73 1.98 2.43
C THR A 122 -19.02 2.36 1.12
N VAL A 123 -17.78 2.86 1.19
CA VAL A 123 -16.99 3.24 0.02
C VAL A 123 -16.76 2.03 -0.89
N ILE A 124 -16.27 0.92 -0.33
CA ILE A 124 -15.98 -0.30 -1.10
C ILE A 124 -17.26 -0.88 -1.71
N SER A 125 -18.40 -0.83 -1.00
CA SER A 125 -19.67 -1.27 -1.56
C SER A 125 -20.09 -0.44 -2.78
N GLN A 126 -19.79 0.87 -2.79
CA GLN A 126 -20.02 1.73 -3.94
C GLN A 126 -19.08 1.42 -5.09
N GLU A 127 -17.81 1.14 -4.82
CA GLU A 127 -16.83 0.75 -5.85
C GLU A 127 -17.21 -0.58 -6.52
N ILE A 128 -17.67 -1.57 -5.74
CA ILE A 128 -18.16 -2.83 -6.27
C ILE A 128 -19.35 -2.59 -7.18
N ALA A 129 -20.34 -1.80 -6.75
CA ALA A 129 -21.50 -1.47 -7.56
C ALA A 129 -21.11 -0.73 -8.87
N GLN A 130 -20.12 0.16 -8.79
CA GLN A 130 -19.61 0.86 -9.96
C GLN A 130 -18.91 -0.11 -10.94
N ALA A 131 -18.13 -1.07 -10.43
CA ALA A 131 -17.49 -2.08 -11.27
C ALA A 131 -18.53 -2.99 -11.94
N GLU A 132 -19.59 -3.39 -11.25
CA GLU A 132 -20.70 -4.17 -11.82
C GLU A 132 -21.46 -3.41 -12.89
N ASP A 133 -21.55 -2.08 -12.78
CA ASP A 133 -22.18 -1.21 -13.77
C ASP A 133 -21.27 -0.88 -14.98
N THR A 134 -19.99 -1.28 -14.93
CA THR A 134 -19.03 -1.03 -16.01
C THR A 134 -18.82 -2.30 -16.82
N PRO A 135 -19.35 -2.40 -18.07
CA PRO A 135 -19.32 -3.64 -18.86
C PRO A 135 -17.90 -4.20 -19.09
N ASP A 136 -16.90 -3.33 -19.20
CA ASP A 136 -15.51 -3.71 -19.46
C ASP A 136 -14.84 -4.36 -18.23
N ASP A 137 -15.37 -4.14 -17.02
CA ASP A 137 -14.84 -4.71 -15.76
C ASP A 137 -15.49 -6.06 -15.42
N VAL A 138 -16.62 -6.38 -16.07
CA VAL A 138 -17.43 -7.61 -15.80
C VAL A 138 -17.02 -8.78 -16.72
N VAL A 139 -16.21 -8.53 -17.75
CA VAL A 139 -15.85 -9.56 -18.79
C VAL A 139 -14.58 -10.32 -18.47
#